data_32188805e6bd3ee7e156f595d1628932
#
_entry.id   32188805e6bd3ee7e156f595d1628932
#
_cell.length_a   1.000
_cell.length_b   1.000
_cell.length_c   1.000
_cell.angle_alpha   90.00
_cell.angle_beta   90.00
_cell.angle_gamma   90.00
#
_symmetry.space_group_name_H-M   'P 1'
#
loop_
_entity.id
_entity.type
_entity.pdbx_description
1 polymer ?
#
loop_
_entity_poly.entity_id
_entity_poly.type
_entity_poly.pdbx_seq_one_letter_code
_entity_poly.pdbx_strand_id
1 'polypeptide(L)'
;MRRLLDRPLDKNFNSPCFRHQDCSNIAKTVAENWIVLPMRLRRLIIPILTLVAACSGPNTKGVAQTVMPALSAAPLAEPTRHVPGDAGSIKTSFAPVVKRAAPAVVNVFSRRMVRQRVDPFWEFFGGGGMPGSRVEQSLGSGVLVRSDGIVVTNNHVIADMQEIMVVLADRREFPAKVLLADPRSDLAVLQIDTKGERLPVLAIDDKEPVLVGDLVLAIGNPFGVGQTVTNGIVSALARTDVGITDYSFFIQTDAAINPGNSGGALVDMDGDLIGLNTAIFSRSGSSSGIGFAIPAAMVKQVVESAIGGRSTVVRPWLGAKMQPVTRELAKGLGLDRPEGVLIADIFPGAAADKAGLEVGDLILAIDGQAVNDEAAVNYRIGTRKPGDTAQIQIRRNGSAKTIAVRVALPPSDRAPDERVLSGRHPLDGVSVVNLSPAVAESLGADPFLAKQGVMITKISPQSYAGGAGFQRGDLIRQVNGQTISSTADLARALQTPSRVWNLSIQRGGQMISAQFRL
;
A
#
# COMPACT_ATOMS: atom_id res chain seq x y z
N MET A 1 40.55 31.67 34.26
CA MET A 1 41.43 31.75 33.07
C MET A 1 40.53 31.59 31.86
N ARG A 2 39.88 32.62 31.35
CA ARG A 2 40.12 33.75 30.43
C ARG A 2 41.06 33.38 29.28
N ARG A 3 40.46 33.53 28.07
CA ARG A 3 40.97 33.51 26.68
C ARG A 3 40.81 32.17 25.99
N LEU A 4 39.87 32.12 25.05
CA LEU A 4 39.94 32.45 23.62
C LEU A 4 38.54 32.51 23.01
N LEU A 5 37.96 33.69 22.99
CA LEU A 5 36.97 34.18 22.04
C LEU A 5 37.77 34.95 20.99
N ASP A 6 37.34 34.91 19.77
CA ASP A 6 37.63 35.73 18.59
C ASP A 6 38.08 34.93 17.37
N ARG A 7 37.13 34.58 16.53
CA ARG A 7 37.30 34.60 15.08
C ARG A 7 36.03 35.13 14.41
N PRO A 8 36.15 36.08 13.49
CA PRO A 8 35.01 36.78 12.89
C PRO A 8 34.35 35.97 11.76
N LEU A 9 33.05 36.17 11.67
CA LEU A 9 32.19 35.72 10.57
C LEU A 9 32.58 36.41 9.27
N ASP A 10 32.99 35.66 8.29
CA ASP A 10 33.20 36.09 6.91
C ASP A 10 31.85 36.39 6.26
N LYS A 11 31.60 37.67 6.00
CA LYS A 11 30.51 38.18 5.19
C LYS A 11 30.94 38.14 3.74
N ASN A 12 30.47 37.17 2.96
CA ASN A 12 30.36 37.31 1.51
C ASN A 12 29.48 36.18 0.93
N PHE A 13 28.20 36.40 0.89
CA PHE A 13 27.30 35.81 -0.08
C PHE A 13 26.37 36.90 -0.62
N ASN A 14 26.83 37.57 -1.65
CA ASN A 14 26.02 38.41 -2.52
C ASN A 14 25.15 37.51 -3.38
N SER A 15 23.85 37.48 -3.14
CA SER A 15 22.85 37.07 -4.10
C SER A 15 22.12 38.27 -4.63
N PRO A 16 22.01 38.46 -5.96
CA PRO A 16 21.39 39.66 -6.51
C PRO A 16 19.87 39.60 -6.37
N CYS A 17 19.31 40.66 -5.79
CA CYS A 17 17.91 41.05 -5.87
C CYS A 17 17.49 41.16 -7.34
N PHE A 18 16.55 40.35 -7.80
CA PHE A 18 15.77 40.65 -8.99
C PHE A 18 14.67 41.65 -8.62
N ARG A 19 14.85 42.88 -9.11
CA ARG A 19 13.85 43.94 -9.08
C ARG A 19 12.66 43.57 -9.97
N HIS A 20 11.45 43.80 -9.47
CA HIS A 20 10.21 43.95 -10.24
C HIS A 20 10.40 45.04 -11.33
N GLN A 21 10.57 44.63 -12.57
CA GLN A 21 10.31 45.36 -13.81
C GLN A 21 10.88 44.50 -14.94
N ASP A 22 9.99 43.73 -15.61
CA ASP A 22 10.13 43.26 -17.01
C ASP A 22 9.21 42.07 -17.30
N CYS A 23 7.96 42.10 -16.80
CA CYS A 23 6.92 41.17 -17.25
C CYS A 23 5.96 41.74 -18.31
N SER A 24 6.29 42.91 -18.93
CA SER A 24 5.42 43.50 -19.95
C SER A 24 5.89 43.30 -21.41
N ASN A 25 7.07 42.73 -21.64
CA ASN A 25 7.61 42.59 -23.01
C ASN A 25 7.59 41.17 -23.62
N ILE A 26 7.16 40.16 -22.89
CA ILE A 26 7.01 38.80 -23.47
C ILE A 26 5.60 38.58 -24.08
N ALA A 27 4.64 39.43 -23.76
CA ALA A 27 3.28 39.32 -24.30
C ALA A 27 3.08 40.01 -25.67
N LYS A 28 4.06 40.73 -26.20
CA LYS A 28 3.97 41.42 -27.50
C LYS A 28 4.63 40.70 -28.67
N THR A 29 5.40 39.65 -28.48
CA THR A 29 6.14 38.98 -29.57
C THR A 29 5.45 37.72 -30.10
N VAL A 30 4.33 37.30 -29.53
CA VAL A 30 3.57 36.13 -29.99
C VAL A 30 2.32 36.51 -30.82
N ALA A 31 1.99 37.78 -30.95
CA ALA A 31 0.78 38.25 -31.65
C ALA A 31 1.00 38.70 -33.10
N GLU A 32 2.19 38.65 -33.66
CA GLU A 32 2.48 39.24 -35.01
C GLU A 32 3.02 38.26 -36.06
N ASN A 33 2.69 36.98 -36.02
CA ASN A 33 3.02 36.07 -37.14
C ASN A 33 1.87 35.11 -37.48
N TRP A 34 0.68 35.65 -37.78
CA TRP A 34 -0.31 34.95 -38.56
C TRP A 34 -0.28 35.47 -40.01
N ILE A 35 0.50 34.81 -40.86
CA ILE A 35 0.49 35.02 -42.30
C ILE A 35 -0.81 34.44 -42.86
N VAL A 36 -1.61 35.34 -43.38
CA VAL A 36 -2.83 35.10 -44.17
C VAL A 36 -2.46 34.38 -45.44
N LEU A 37 -2.96 33.19 -45.68
CA LEU A 37 -2.99 32.57 -47.02
C LEU A 37 -4.40 32.66 -47.59
N PRO A 38 -4.54 33.13 -48.86
CA PRO A 38 -5.84 33.44 -49.43
C PRO A 38 -6.62 32.21 -49.89
N MET A 39 -7.94 32.29 -49.64
CA MET A 39 -8.93 31.44 -50.29
C MET A 39 -8.90 31.63 -51.81
N ARG A 40 -8.64 30.55 -52.56
CA ARG A 40 -9.21 30.28 -53.91
C ARG A 40 -8.72 28.92 -54.37
N LEU A 41 -9.54 27.89 -54.31
CA LEU A 41 -9.97 27.08 -55.45
C LEU A 41 -11.06 26.10 -55.00
N ARG A 42 -12.27 26.49 -55.31
CA ARG A 42 -13.43 25.61 -55.36
C ARG A 42 -13.46 24.92 -56.74
N ARG A 43 -13.94 23.69 -56.73
CA ARG A 43 -14.51 22.90 -57.81
C ARG A 43 -13.54 22.19 -58.75
N LEU A 44 -13.54 20.88 -58.64
CA LEU A 44 -13.89 20.03 -59.81
C LEU A 44 -14.36 18.66 -59.29
N ILE A 45 -15.51 18.36 -59.73
CA ILE A 45 -16.44 17.26 -59.42
C ILE A 45 -16.27 16.23 -60.56
N ILE A 46 -16.48 14.95 -60.21
CA ILE A 46 -17.23 13.93 -60.97
C ILE A 46 -16.42 12.93 -61.85
N PRO A 47 -17.01 11.80 -62.17
CA PRO A 47 -16.80 10.43 -61.71
C PRO A 47 -16.45 9.51 -62.87
N ILE A 48 -15.98 8.27 -62.61
CA ILE A 48 -16.03 7.15 -63.58
C ILE A 48 -16.07 5.87 -62.69
N LEU A 49 -17.13 5.25 -62.53
CA LEU A 49 -17.99 4.31 -63.27
C LEU A 49 -17.24 3.19 -63.98
N THR A 50 -17.34 2.00 -63.43
CA THR A 50 -17.39 0.65 -64.00
C THR A 50 -16.48 0.29 -65.19
N LEU A 51 -15.71 -0.78 -64.98
CA LEU A 51 -15.63 -1.85 -65.99
C LEU A 51 -15.33 -3.22 -65.32
N VAL A 52 -16.30 -4.12 -65.46
CA VAL A 52 -16.17 -5.56 -65.25
C VAL A 52 -15.46 -6.12 -66.49
N ALA A 53 -14.39 -6.90 -66.30
CA ALA A 53 -13.93 -7.84 -67.30
C ALA A 53 -13.48 -9.13 -66.64
N ALA A 54 -14.25 -10.15 -66.90
CA ALA A 54 -13.91 -11.56 -66.61
C ALA A 54 -12.78 -12.01 -67.56
N CYS A 55 -11.75 -12.68 -67.05
CA CYS A 55 -10.92 -13.60 -67.81
C CYS A 55 -10.59 -14.81 -66.96
N SER A 56 -10.98 -15.94 -67.52
CA SER A 56 -10.87 -17.29 -66.99
C SER A 56 -9.46 -17.88 -67.13
N GLY A 57 -8.98 -18.57 -66.05
CA GLY A 57 -8.11 -19.72 -66.00
C GLY A 57 -6.58 -19.56 -66.17
N PRO A 58 -5.74 -20.54 -65.79
CA PRO A 58 -6.05 -21.82 -65.15
C PRO A 58 -5.19 -22.13 -63.89
N ASN A 59 -5.69 -23.07 -63.08
CA ASN A 59 -5.03 -23.96 -62.12
C ASN A 59 -3.56 -23.74 -61.76
N THR A 60 -3.33 -23.32 -60.53
CA THR A 60 -2.14 -23.69 -59.76
C THR A 60 -2.59 -24.16 -58.36
N LYS A 61 -2.11 -25.34 -57.99
CA LYS A 61 -2.41 -26.08 -56.77
C LYS A 61 -2.22 -25.24 -55.53
N GLY A 62 -3.31 -25.05 -54.77
CA GLY A 62 -3.30 -24.30 -53.52
C GLY A 62 -2.50 -25.02 -52.46
N VAL A 63 -1.56 -24.29 -51.87
CA VAL A 63 -1.07 -24.55 -50.52
C VAL A 63 -2.14 -24.06 -49.59
N ALA A 64 -2.77 -24.96 -48.86
CA ALA A 64 -3.75 -24.64 -47.82
C ALA A 64 -3.03 -23.83 -46.71
N GLN A 65 -3.21 -22.53 -46.71
CA GLN A 65 -2.95 -21.70 -45.54
C GLN A 65 -4.03 -22.05 -44.50
N THR A 66 -3.63 -22.78 -43.46
CA THR A 66 -4.43 -23.00 -42.29
C THR A 66 -4.63 -21.66 -41.58
N VAL A 67 -5.74 -20.99 -41.90
CA VAL A 67 -6.19 -19.81 -41.12
C VAL A 67 -6.56 -20.35 -39.73
N MET A 68 -5.68 -20.10 -38.76
CA MET A 68 -6.03 -20.31 -37.37
C MET A 68 -7.26 -19.40 -37.05
N PRO A 69 -8.32 -19.93 -36.47
CA PRO A 69 -9.42 -19.10 -36.04
C PRO A 69 -8.86 -18.09 -35.02
N ALA A 70 -9.05 -16.80 -35.28
CA ALA A 70 -8.85 -15.76 -34.30
C ALA A 70 -9.66 -16.15 -33.07
N LEU A 71 -8.99 -16.33 -31.93
CA LEU A 71 -9.65 -16.44 -30.63
C LEU A 71 -10.47 -15.16 -30.46
N SER A 72 -11.76 -15.25 -30.77
CA SER A 72 -12.72 -14.23 -30.41
C SER A 72 -12.69 -14.13 -28.91
N ALA A 73 -12.03 -13.11 -28.36
CA ALA A 73 -12.19 -12.75 -26.99
C ALA A 73 -13.69 -12.49 -26.78
N ALA A 74 -14.32 -13.26 -25.90
CA ALA A 74 -15.68 -12.96 -25.49
C ALA A 74 -15.72 -11.48 -25.08
N PRO A 75 -16.69 -10.70 -25.55
CA PRO A 75 -16.81 -9.31 -25.12
C PRO A 75 -16.93 -9.33 -23.60
N LEU A 76 -16.03 -8.62 -22.94
CA LEU A 76 -16.17 -8.30 -21.53
C LEU A 76 -17.57 -7.70 -21.38
N ALA A 77 -18.37 -8.24 -20.47
CA ALA A 77 -19.67 -7.69 -20.18
C ALA A 77 -19.48 -6.18 -19.92
N GLU A 78 -20.09 -5.34 -20.74
CA GLU A 78 -19.99 -3.90 -20.54
C GLU A 78 -20.58 -3.58 -19.16
N PRO A 79 -19.84 -2.85 -18.31
CA PRO A 79 -20.36 -2.46 -17.02
C PRO A 79 -21.68 -1.69 -17.21
N THR A 80 -22.65 -1.91 -16.34
CA THR A 80 -23.99 -1.28 -16.35
C THR A 80 -23.95 0.26 -16.16
N ARG A 81 -22.78 0.86 -16.29
CA ARG A 81 -22.53 2.30 -16.17
C ARG A 81 -22.97 3.03 -17.43
N HIS A 82 -23.92 3.94 -17.27
CA HIS A 82 -24.44 4.74 -18.38
C HIS A 82 -23.88 6.16 -18.33
N VAL A 83 -23.37 6.63 -19.47
CA VAL A 83 -23.11 8.06 -19.65
C VAL A 83 -24.48 8.75 -19.72
N PRO A 84 -24.74 9.78 -18.87
CA PRO A 84 -26.02 10.50 -18.92
C PRO A 84 -26.25 11.09 -20.31
N GLY A 85 -27.35 10.68 -20.96
CA GLY A 85 -27.70 11.17 -22.31
C GLY A 85 -28.29 12.59 -22.32
N ASP A 86 -28.79 13.05 -21.18
CA ASP A 86 -29.36 14.37 -20.99
C ASP A 86 -29.25 14.84 -19.52
N ALA A 87 -29.54 16.09 -19.25
CA ALA A 87 -29.50 16.67 -17.91
C ALA A 87 -30.50 16.03 -16.93
N GLY A 88 -31.60 15.44 -17.42
CA GLY A 88 -32.60 14.75 -16.60
C GLY A 88 -32.18 13.38 -16.11
N SER A 89 -31.22 12.74 -16.79
CA SER A 89 -30.67 11.46 -16.41
C SER A 89 -29.59 11.58 -15.32
N ILE A 90 -29.10 12.79 -15.02
CA ILE A 90 -28.17 13.05 -13.92
C ILE A 90 -28.95 13.07 -12.61
N LYS A 91 -28.56 12.24 -11.65
CA LYS A 91 -29.12 12.27 -10.27
C LYS A 91 -28.92 13.68 -9.69
N THR A 92 -30.00 14.35 -9.34
CA THR A 92 -29.97 15.71 -8.77
C THR A 92 -29.65 15.75 -7.30
N SER A 93 -29.58 14.57 -6.62
CA SER A 93 -29.29 14.46 -5.20
C SER A 93 -28.62 13.13 -4.86
N PHE A 94 -27.59 13.18 -4.04
CA PHE A 94 -26.94 12.00 -3.44
C PHE A 94 -27.61 11.56 -2.12
N ALA A 95 -28.64 12.26 -1.66
CA ALA A 95 -29.30 11.96 -0.38
C ALA A 95 -29.78 10.50 -0.23
N PRO A 96 -30.28 9.81 -1.27
CA PRO A 96 -30.65 8.39 -1.15
C PRO A 96 -29.46 7.49 -0.83
N VAL A 97 -28.30 7.72 -1.46
CA VAL A 97 -27.05 6.98 -1.20
C VAL A 97 -26.57 7.24 0.22
N VAL A 98 -26.52 8.51 0.63
CA VAL A 98 -26.14 8.91 1.99
C VAL A 98 -27.06 8.28 3.04
N LYS A 99 -28.39 8.31 2.83
CA LYS A 99 -29.36 7.70 3.75
C LYS A 99 -29.11 6.19 3.93
N ARG A 100 -28.65 5.50 2.89
CA ARG A 100 -28.31 4.07 2.93
C ARG A 100 -26.97 3.84 3.63
N ALA A 101 -25.93 4.59 3.29
CA ALA A 101 -24.55 4.31 3.70
C ALA A 101 -24.20 4.93 5.07
N ALA A 102 -24.65 6.16 5.35
CA ALA A 102 -24.23 6.90 6.52
C ALA A 102 -24.50 6.19 7.86
N PRO A 103 -25.62 5.47 8.07
CA PRO A 103 -25.86 4.80 9.37
C PRO A 103 -24.78 3.77 9.76
N ALA A 104 -24.05 3.22 8.80
CA ALA A 104 -22.96 2.28 9.05
C ALA A 104 -21.59 2.95 9.28
N VAL A 105 -21.47 4.27 9.05
CA VAL A 105 -20.25 5.03 9.30
C VAL A 105 -20.25 5.56 10.73
N VAL A 106 -19.23 5.16 11.50
CA VAL A 106 -19.12 5.42 12.93
C VAL A 106 -17.93 6.35 13.21
N ASN A 107 -17.93 6.97 14.39
CA ASN A 107 -16.75 7.63 14.93
C ASN A 107 -15.90 6.62 15.72
N VAL A 108 -14.59 6.67 15.53
CA VAL A 108 -13.62 5.90 16.31
C VAL A 108 -12.79 6.89 17.13
N PHE A 109 -12.99 6.83 18.42
CA PHE A 109 -12.26 7.62 19.40
C PHE A 109 -11.29 6.73 20.15
N SER A 110 -10.03 7.14 20.21
CA SER A 110 -9.01 6.38 20.91
C SER A 110 -8.17 7.29 21.80
N ARG A 111 -7.70 6.77 22.95
CA ARG A 111 -6.91 7.53 23.91
C ARG A 111 -5.81 6.71 24.54
N ARG A 112 -4.69 7.39 24.88
CA ARG A 112 -3.62 6.84 25.71
C ARG A 112 -3.14 7.85 26.73
N MET A 113 -2.66 7.37 27.87
CA MET A 113 -1.98 8.18 28.87
C MET A 113 -0.48 8.13 28.63
N VAL A 114 0.12 9.26 28.29
CA VAL A 114 1.57 9.40 28.13
C VAL A 114 2.12 10.05 29.40
N ARG A 115 3.05 9.36 30.09
CA ARG A 115 3.81 9.96 31.20
C ARG A 115 4.83 10.92 30.58
N GLN A 116 4.68 12.19 30.88
CA GLN A 116 5.70 13.18 30.53
C GLN A 116 6.95 12.88 31.36
N ARG A 117 8.08 12.57 30.71
CA ARG A 117 9.38 12.62 31.38
C ARG A 117 9.61 14.08 31.75
N VAL A 118 9.77 14.36 33.03
CA VAL A 118 10.21 15.68 33.51
C VAL A 118 11.59 15.90 32.88
N ASP A 119 11.76 17.03 32.21
CA ASP A 119 13.05 17.41 31.66
C ASP A 119 14.05 17.51 32.83
N PRO A 120 15.19 16.79 32.81
CA PRO A 120 16.19 16.81 33.89
C PRO A 120 16.68 18.23 34.23
N PHE A 121 16.54 19.18 33.31
CA PHE A 121 16.86 20.58 33.53
C PHE A 121 15.96 21.24 34.58
N TRP A 122 14.66 20.96 34.61
CA TRP A 122 13.73 21.50 35.60
C TRP A 122 13.83 20.81 36.95
N GLU A 123 14.24 19.55 36.98
CA GLU A 123 14.49 18.81 38.22
C GLU A 123 15.67 19.41 39.01
N PHE A 124 16.69 19.94 38.29
CA PHE A 124 17.86 20.59 38.89
C PHE A 124 17.55 21.96 39.52
N PHE A 125 16.53 22.68 39.06
CA PHE A 125 16.13 24.00 39.57
C PHE A 125 15.07 23.98 40.68
N GLY A 126 14.80 22.81 41.27
CA GLY A 126 13.90 22.70 42.43
C GLY A 126 12.40 22.92 42.14
N GLY A 127 12.06 23.00 40.87
CA GLY A 127 10.67 22.99 40.42
C GLY A 127 10.13 21.58 40.47
N GLY A 128 9.65 21.13 41.63
CA GLY A 128 8.92 19.88 41.81
C GLY A 128 7.62 19.89 41.00
N GLY A 129 7.76 19.85 39.64
CA GLY A 129 6.64 19.57 38.76
C GLY A 129 6.22 18.13 38.98
N MET A 130 5.01 17.93 39.50
CA MET A 130 4.41 16.61 39.53
C MET A 130 4.48 15.99 38.11
N PRO A 131 4.83 14.70 37.97
CA PRO A 131 4.81 14.03 36.69
C PRO A 131 3.39 14.17 36.12
N GLY A 132 3.22 15.08 35.17
CA GLY A 132 1.96 15.29 34.46
C GLY A 132 1.75 14.13 33.49
N SER A 133 0.64 13.44 33.62
CA SER A 133 0.16 12.56 32.55
C SER A 133 -0.59 13.43 31.53
N ARG A 134 -0.15 13.39 30.27
CA ARG A 134 -0.89 13.97 29.15
C ARG A 134 -1.75 12.87 28.51
N VAL A 135 -3.04 13.15 28.29
CA VAL A 135 -3.90 12.29 27.50
C VAL A 135 -3.73 12.65 26.04
N GLU A 136 -3.20 11.73 25.26
CA GLU A 136 -3.21 11.82 23.81
C GLU A 136 -4.48 11.16 23.28
N GLN A 137 -5.14 11.82 22.34
CA GLN A 137 -6.38 11.38 21.73
C GLN A 137 -6.20 11.35 20.22
N SER A 138 -6.72 10.31 19.58
CA SER A 138 -6.89 10.23 18.14
C SER A 138 -8.36 10.14 17.80
N LEU A 139 -8.75 10.83 16.76
CA LEU A 139 -10.12 10.88 16.25
C LEU A 139 -10.11 10.45 14.79
N GLY A 140 -10.95 9.49 14.47
CA GLY A 140 -11.14 9.00 13.12
C GLY A 140 -12.56 8.49 12.92
N SER A 141 -12.77 7.88 11.79
CA SER A 141 -14.01 7.21 11.42
C SER A 141 -13.80 5.69 11.37
N GLY A 142 -14.89 4.95 11.29
CA GLY A 142 -14.90 3.52 11.03
C GLY A 142 -16.14 3.15 10.22
N VAL A 143 -16.15 1.93 9.70
CA VAL A 143 -17.26 1.38 8.93
C VAL A 143 -17.71 0.06 9.53
N LEU A 144 -18.98 -0.05 9.88
CA LEU A 144 -19.61 -1.31 10.24
C LEU A 144 -19.80 -2.15 8.98
N VAL A 145 -19.13 -3.31 8.94
CA VAL A 145 -19.16 -4.22 7.79
C VAL A 145 -19.89 -5.53 8.09
N ARG A 146 -20.21 -5.78 9.37
CA ARG A 146 -21.04 -6.90 9.81
C ARG A 146 -21.98 -6.48 10.94
N SER A 147 -23.19 -7.02 10.90
CA SER A 147 -24.27 -6.65 11.85
C SER A 147 -24.02 -7.12 13.29
N ASP A 148 -23.07 -8.02 13.51
CA ASP A 148 -22.62 -8.49 14.82
C ASP A 148 -21.51 -7.61 15.42
N GLY A 149 -21.25 -6.43 14.85
CA GLY A 149 -20.39 -5.42 15.43
C GLY A 149 -18.94 -5.45 14.96
N ILE A 150 -18.65 -5.96 13.76
CA ILE A 150 -17.32 -5.79 13.14
C ILE A 150 -17.22 -4.42 12.51
N VAL A 151 -16.24 -3.65 12.96
CA VAL A 151 -15.90 -2.30 12.46
C VAL A 151 -14.51 -2.32 11.85
N VAL A 152 -14.36 -1.71 10.67
CA VAL A 152 -13.06 -1.48 10.04
C VAL A 152 -12.68 -0.01 10.17
N THR A 153 -11.43 0.26 10.47
CA THR A 153 -10.86 1.61 10.53
C THR A 153 -9.41 1.59 10.06
N ASN A 154 -8.73 2.73 10.02
CA ASN A 154 -7.30 2.76 9.76
C ASN A 154 -6.48 2.34 10.99
N ASN A 155 -5.37 1.67 10.75
CA ASN A 155 -4.45 1.28 11.82
C ASN A 155 -3.89 2.50 12.56
N HIS A 156 -3.53 3.58 11.84
CA HIS A 156 -2.97 4.79 12.46
C HIS A 156 -3.95 5.49 13.41
N VAL A 157 -5.28 5.26 13.29
CA VAL A 157 -6.29 5.81 14.21
C VAL A 157 -6.21 5.15 15.58
N ILE A 158 -5.79 3.86 15.64
CA ILE A 158 -5.79 3.07 16.87
C ILE A 158 -4.41 2.64 17.33
N ALA A 159 -3.36 2.93 16.57
CA ALA A 159 -1.99 2.51 16.87
C ALA A 159 -1.52 3.11 18.21
N ASP A 160 -0.92 2.26 19.05
CA ASP A 160 -0.40 2.60 20.39
C ASP A 160 -1.45 3.13 21.38
N MET A 161 -2.75 3.00 21.10
CA MET A 161 -3.83 3.46 21.97
C MET A 161 -4.20 2.39 23.01
N GLN A 162 -4.61 2.84 24.20
CA GLN A 162 -4.95 1.97 25.34
C GLN A 162 -6.45 1.70 25.40
N GLU A 163 -7.27 2.67 25.03
CA GLU A 163 -8.71 2.57 25.02
C GLU A 163 -9.26 3.00 23.67
N ILE A 164 -10.18 2.22 23.14
CA ILE A 164 -10.84 2.47 21.86
C ILE A 164 -12.34 2.41 22.07
N MET A 165 -13.03 3.46 21.64
CA MET A 165 -14.48 3.59 21.69
C MET A 165 -15.03 3.79 20.30
N VAL A 166 -16.10 3.12 19.97
CA VAL A 166 -16.87 3.30 18.75
C VAL A 166 -18.18 3.99 19.09
N VAL A 167 -18.44 5.12 18.43
CA VAL A 167 -19.67 5.90 18.60
C VAL A 167 -20.49 5.82 17.32
N LEU A 168 -21.70 5.29 17.43
CA LEU A 168 -22.61 5.12 16.31
C LEU A 168 -23.22 6.47 15.88
N ALA A 169 -23.88 6.48 14.72
CA ALA A 169 -24.58 7.65 14.20
C ALA A 169 -25.71 8.15 15.14
N ASP A 170 -26.30 7.26 15.92
CA ASP A 170 -27.33 7.56 16.93
C ASP A 170 -26.74 7.94 18.31
N ARG A 171 -25.40 8.13 18.40
CA ARG A 171 -24.63 8.54 19.58
C ARG A 171 -24.47 7.47 20.67
N ARG A 172 -24.82 6.23 20.39
CA ARG A 172 -24.50 5.12 21.30
C ARG A 172 -23.01 4.82 21.26
N GLU A 173 -22.43 4.56 22.43
CA GLU A 173 -21.00 4.34 22.61
C GLU A 173 -20.73 2.88 22.99
N PHE A 174 -19.73 2.27 22.36
CA PHE A 174 -19.35 0.89 22.59
C PHE A 174 -17.83 0.80 22.78
N PRO A 175 -17.35 0.16 23.87
CA PRO A 175 -15.95 -0.22 23.96
C PRO A 175 -15.61 -1.20 22.84
N ALA A 176 -14.47 -1.00 22.19
CA ALA A 176 -14.04 -1.84 21.07
C ALA A 176 -12.79 -2.64 21.44
N LYS A 177 -12.75 -3.88 20.98
CA LYS A 177 -11.57 -4.74 21.03
C LYS A 177 -10.92 -4.82 19.67
N VAL A 178 -9.59 -4.70 19.60
CA VAL A 178 -8.85 -4.93 18.37
C VAL A 178 -8.80 -6.44 18.11
N LEU A 179 -9.38 -6.89 17.01
CA LEU A 179 -9.26 -8.26 16.53
C LEU A 179 -7.98 -8.45 15.72
N LEU A 180 -7.68 -7.48 14.85
CA LEU A 180 -6.49 -7.48 14.03
C LEU A 180 -6.08 -6.03 13.72
N ALA A 181 -4.79 -5.74 13.79
CA ALA A 181 -4.18 -4.51 13.32
C ALA A 181 -3.11 -4.83 12.30
N ASP A 182 -3.18 -4.21 11.13
CA ASP A 182 -2.26 -4.42 10.03
C ASP A 182 -1.61 -3.10 9.59
N PRO A 183 -0.45 -2.74 10.16
CA PRO A 183 0.25 -1.52 9.80
C PRO A 183 0.65 -1.46 8.33
N ARG A 184 0.84 -2.61 7.67
CA ARG A 184 1.31 -2.70 6.28
C ARG A 184 0.27 -2.22 5.26
N SER A 185 -1.01 -2.39 5.56
CA SER A 185 -2.12 -1.86 4.74
C SER A 185 -2.82 -0.67 5.38
N ASP A 186 -2.38 -0.24 6.57
CA ASP A 186 -3.06 0.77 7.38
C ASP A 186 -4.52 0.44 7.67
N LEU A 187 -4.83 -0.84 7.92
CA LEU A 187 -6.17 -1.32 8.29
C LEU A 187 -6.19 -1.91 9.69
N ALA A 188 -7.31 -1.74 10.37
CA ALA A 188 -7.59 -2.41 11.64
C ALA A 188 -9.04 -2.87 11.69
N VAL A 189 -9.25 -4.03 12.32
CA VAL A 189 -10.57 -4.62 12.55
C VAL A 189 -10.86 -4.62 14.03
N LEU A 190 -11.97 -4.02 14.39
CA LEU A 190 -12.46 -3.90 15.75
C LEU A 190 -13.73 -4.72 15.93
N GLN A 191 -13.97 -5.19 17.16
CA GLN A 191 -15.21 -5.83 17.57
C GLN A 191 -15.85 -5.02 18.68
N ILE A 192 -17.11 -4.67 18.51
CA ILE A 192 -17.97 -4.12 19.56
C ILE A 192 -19.01 -5.16 20.01
N ASP A 193 -19.42 -5.08 21.27
CA ASP A 193 -20.47 -5.95 21.81
C ASP A 193 -21.84 -5.33 21.54
N THR A 194 -22.56 -5.84 20.55
CA THR A 194 -23.90 -5.36 20.17
C THR A 194 -25.00 -5.89 21.07
N LYS A 195 -24.70 -6.76 22.03
CA LYS A 195 -25.68 -7.46 22.90
C LYS A 195 -26.77 -8.20 22.10
N GLY A 196 -26.44 -8.66 20.90
CA GLY A 196 -27.35 -9.38 20.00
C GLY A 196 -28.20 -8.48 19.10
N GLU A 197 -28.06 -7.18 19.17
CA GLU A 197 -28.70 -6.25 18.24
C GLU A 197 -28.02 -6.31 16.87
N ARG A 198 -28.81 -6.22 15.81
CA ARG A 198 -28.30 -6.10 14.43
C ARG A 198 -28.11 -4.66 14.08
N LEU A 199 -26.86 -4.25 13.88
CA LEU A 199 -26.50 -2.90 13.48
C LEU A 199 -26.53 -2.73 11.96
N PRO A 200 -26.77 -1.48 11.45
CA PRO A 200 -26.65 -1.18 10.03
C PRO A 200 -25.23 -1.41 9.55
N VAL A 201 -25.08 -1.91 8.31
CA VAL A 201 -23.78 -2.28 7.73
C VAL A 201 -23.67 -1.77 6.31
N LEU A 202 -22.43 -1.58 5.84
CA LEU A 202 -22.10 -1.44 4.42
C LEU A 202 -21.61 -2.77 3.86
N ALA A 203 -22.14 -3.14 2.70
CA ALA A 203 -21.59 -4.25 1.93
C ALA A 203 -20.22 -3.85 1.37
N ILE A 204 -19.27 -4.76 1.40
CA ILE A 204 -17.96 -4.57 0.78
C ILE A 204 -18.09 -5.03 -0.67
N ASP A 205 -18.00 -4.11 -1.62
CA ASP A 205 -18.00 -4.44 -3.04
C ASP A 205 -16.56 -4.63 -3.53
N ASP A 206 -16.21 -5.88 -3.76
CA ASP A 206 -14.95 -6.31 -4.37
C ASP A 206 -15.16 -7.01 -5.74
N LYS A 207 -16.38 -7.00 -6.26
CA LYS A 207 -16.77 -7.77 -7.45
C LYS A 207 -16.75 -6.92 -8.72
N GLU A 208 -17.26 -5.69 -8.64
CA GLU A 208 -17.24 -4.79 -9.78
C GLU A 208 -15.91 -4.03 -9.85
N PRO A 209 -15.29 -3.94 -11.04
CA PRO A 209 -14.08 -3.16 -11.20
C PRO A 209 -14.40 -1.68 -11.04
N VAL A 210 -13.77 -1.03 -10.08
CA VAL A 210 -13.78 0.43 -9.96
C VAL A 210 -13.06 1.03 -11.17
N LEU A 211 -13.66 2.05 -11.81
CA LEU A 211 -13.11 2.71 -12.98
C LEU A 211 -12.83 4.20 -12.71
N VAL A 212 -11.83 4.73 -13.40
CA VAL A 212 -11.57 6.18 -13.40
C VAL A 212 -12.76 6.90 -14.01
N GLY A 213 -13.29 7.90 -13.29
CA GLY A 213 -14.49 8.63 -13.66
C GLY A 213 -15.76 8.19 -12.93
N ASP A 214 -15.74 7.07 -12.19
CA ASP A 214 -16.88 6.67 -11.36
C ASP A 214 -17.16 7.72 -10.28
N LEU A 215 -18.45 8.05 -10.10
CA LEU A 215 -18.90 8.94 -9.03
C LEU A 215 -18.78 8.24 -7.69
N VAL A 216 -18.24 8.95 -6.69
CA VAL A 216 -18.04 8.43 -5.35
C VAL A 216 -18.45 9.43 -4.27
N LEU A 217 -18.82 8.91 -3.10
CA LEU A 217 -19.01 9.70 -1.90
C LEU A 217 -18.03 9.26 -0.82
N ALA A 218 -17.30 10.22 -0.26
CA ALA A 218 -16.50 9.99 0.93
C ALA A 218 -17.32 10.38 2.16
N ILE A 219 -17.54 9.43 3.08
CA ILE A 219 -18.35 9.60 4.27
C ILE A 219 -17.47 9.35 5.49
N GLY A 220 -17.43 10.32 6.40
CA GLY A 220 -16.78 10.22 7.69
C GLY A 220 -17.69 10.70 8.83
N ASN A 221 -17.30 10.41 10.06
CA ASN A 221 -17.98 10.91 11.26
C ASN A 221 -16.97 11.57 12.21
N PRO A 222 -16.31 12.67 11.78
CA PRO A 222 -15.35 13.37 12.62
C PRO A 222 -16.06 13.92 13.85
N PHE A 223 -15.46 13.73 15.03
CA PHE A 223 -15.92 14.28 16.31
C PHE A 223 -17.24 13.72 16.87
N GLY A 224 -17.91 12.76 16.20
CA GLY A 224 -19.20 12.21 16.69
C GLY A 224 -20.36 13.22 16.76
N VAL A 225 -20.16 14.44 16.23
CA VAL A 225 -21.19 15.51 16.25
C VAL A 225 -22.05 15.56 14.99
N GLY A 226 -21.76 14.70 14.03
CA GLY A 226 -22.46 14.59 12.76
C GLY A 226 -21.57 14.05 11.66
N GLN A 227 -22.20 13.41 10.68
CA GLN A 227 -21.48 12.84 9.55
C GLN A 227 -21.15 13.94 8.53
N THR A 228 -19.97 13.84 7.97
CA THR A 228 -19.51 14.68 6.84
C THR A 228 -19.53 13.84 5.58
N VAL A 229 -20.15 14.37 4.54
CA VAL A 229 -20.22 13.74 3.22
C VAL A 229 -19.63 14.68 2.18
N THR A 230 -18.69 14.18 1.42
CA THR A 230 -18.12 14.88 0.27
C THR A 230 -18.28 14.02 -0.98
N ASN A 231 -18.42 14.63 -2.14
CA ASN A 231 -18.56 13.94 -3.41
C ASN A 231 -17.39 14.24 -4.33
N GLY A 232 -17.12 13.31 -5.22
CA GLY A 232 -16.09 13.42 -6.24
C GLY A 232 -16.16 12.25 -7.20
N ILE A 233 -15.05 12.01 -7.87
CA ILE A 233 -14.88 10.87 -8.77
C ILE A 233 -13.65 10.05 -8.37
N VAL A 234 -13.55 8.86 -8.90
CA VAL A 234 -12.29 8.13 -8.95
C VAL A 234 -11.38 8.83 -9.94
N SER A 235 -10.35 9.52 -9.45
CA SER A 235 -9.42 10.29 -10.28
C SER A 235 -8.31 9.44 -10.87
N ALA A 236 -7.89 8.39 -10.16
CA ALA A 236 -6.90 7.41 -10.60
C ALA A 236 -7.00 6.12 -9.78
N LEU A 237 -6.45 5.05 -10.35
CA LEU A 237 -6.29 3.76 -9.68
C LEU A 237 -4.81 3.40 -9.58
N ALA A 238 -4.50 2.43 -8.72
CA ALA A 238 -3.14 1.88 -8.61
C ALA A 238 -2.08 2.94 -8.28
N ARG A 239 -2.38 3.88 -7.36
CA ARG A 239 -1.37 4.82 -6.86
C ARG A 239 -0.48 4.11 -5.85
N THR A 240 0.75 3.83 -6.26
CA THR A 240 1.73 3.02 -5.51
C THR A 240 2.83 3.86 -4.88
N ASP A 241 3.23 4.98 -5.50
CA ASP A 241 4.34 5.83 -5.04
C ASP A 241 3.90 6.90 -4.01
N VAL A 242 2.94 6.57 -3.13
CA VAL A 242 2.42 7.56 -2.16
C VAL A 242 3.24 7.56 -0.86
N GLY A 243 4.00 6.48 -0.60
CA GLY A 243 4.86 6.36 0.59
C GLY A 243 4.12 6.26 1.92
N ILE A 244 2.84 5.87 1.91
CA ILE A 244 1.99 5.80 3.10
C ILE A 244 2.12 4.42 3.77
N THR A 245 2.16 3.35 2.98
CA THR A 245 2.19 1.96 3.46
C THR A 245 3.02 1.07 2.55
N ASP A 246 3.43 -0.11 3.05
CA ASP A 246 4.16 -1.11 2.27
C ASP A 246 3.30 -1.72 1.15
N TYR A 247 2.00 -1.89 1.40
CA TYR A 247 1.00 -2.30 0.41
C TYR A 247 0.28 -1.08 -0.15
N SER A 248 1.04 -0.26 -0.87
CA SER A 248 0.53 0.95 -1.51
C SER A 248 -0.19 0.61 -2.81
N PHE A 249 -1.50 0.51 -2.76
CA PHE A 249 -2.35 0.44 -3.94
C PHE A 249 -3.65 1.16 -3.61
N PHE A 250 -3.72 2.45 -3.95
CA PHE A 250 -4.81 3.31 -3.52
C PHE A 250 -5.72 3.69 -4.68
N ILE A 251 -7.01 3.85 -4.36
CA ILE A 251 -7.96 4.61 -5.16
C ILE A 251 -7.70 6.08 -4.87
N GLN A 252 -7.37 6.86 -5.90
CA GLN A 252 -7.29 8.32 -5.80
C GLN A 252 -8.65 8.93 -6.11
N THR A 253 -9.08 9.89 -5.30
CA THR A 253 -10.33 10.65 -5.50
C THR A 253 -10.11 12.14 -5.27
N ASP A 254 -10.91 12.97 -5.92
CA ASP A 254 -11.00 14.41 -5.66
C ASP A 254 -12.10 14.76 -4.64
N ALA A 255 -12.89 13.77 -4.19
CA ALA A 255 -13.74 13.93 -3.02
C ALA A 255 -12.91 14.44 -1.84
N ALA A 256 -13.34 15.52 -1.19
CA ALA A 256 -12.54 16.16 -0.15
C ALA A 256 -12.38 15.23 1.07
N ILE A 257 -11.18 14.70 1.28
CA ILE A 257 -10.77 13.97 2.48
C ILE A 257 -10.11 14.98 3.42
N ASN A 258 -10.55 15.03 4.67
CA ASN A 258 -10.01 15.89 5.72
C ASN A 258 -9.75 15.07 7.00
N PRO A 259 -8.96 15.58 7.95
CA PRO A 259 -8.78 14.94 9.25
C PRO A 259 -10.13 14.57 9.89
N GLY A 260 -10.24 13.30 10.30
CA GLY A 260 -11.47 12.72 10.83
C GLY A 260 -12.28 11.86 9.84
N ASN A 261 -12.08 12.02 8.51
CA ASN A 261 -12.64 11.11 7.52
C ASN A 261 -11.82 9.81 7.39
N SER A 262 -10.57 9.78 7.87
CA SER A 262 -9.73 8.57 7.89
C SER A 262 -10.44 7.43 8.61
N GLY A 263 -10.47 6.25 7.99
CA GLY A 263 -11.22 5.09 8.43
C GLY A 263 -12.70 5.10 8.04
N GLY A 264 -13.21 6.20 7.44
CA GLY A 264 -14.56 6.31 6.90
C GLY A 264 -14.71 5.65 5.53
N ALA A 265 -15.94 5.62 5.03
CA ALA A 265 -16.28 4.94 3.78
C ALA A 265 -16.02 5.80 2.55
N LEU A 266 -15.46 5.19 1.50
CA LEU A 266 -15.64 5.62 0.12
C LEU A 266 -16.67 4.68 -0.51
N VAL A 267 -17.81 5.23 -0.93
CA VAL A 267 -18.91 4.45 -1.49
C VAL A 267 -19.22 4.86 -2.91
N ASP A 268 -19.74 3.93 -3.68
CA ASP A 268 -20.28 4.16 -5.02
C ASP A 268 -21.70 4.73 -5.01
N MET A 269 -22.34 4.82 -6.18
CA MET A 269 -23.71 5.34 -6.30
C MET A 269 -24.78 4.35 -5.89
N ASP A 270 -24.44 3.08 -5.68
CA ASP A 270 -25.31 2.07 -5.09
C ASP A 270 -25.21 2.05 -3.56
N GLY A 271 -24.25 2.77 -3.00
CA GLY A 271 -24.01 2.92 -1.57
C GLY A 271 -23.22 1.75 -0.99
N ASP A 272 -22.50 1.01 -1.80
CA ASP A 272 -21.63 -0.07 -1.38
C ASP A 272 -20.20 0.43 -1.15
N LEU A 273 -19.47 -0.22 -0.24
CA LEU A 273 -18.12 0.18 0.15
C LEU A 273 -17.12 -0.26 -0.94
N ILE A 274 -16.56 0.70 -1.69
CA ILE A 274 -15.51 0.46 -2.69
C ILE A 274 -14.11 0.74 -2.14
N GLY A 275 -13.99 1.47 -1.03
CA GLY A 275 -12.72 1.74 -0.36
C GLY A 275 -12.88 2.34 1.02
N LEU A 276 -11.77 2.35 1.78
CA LEU A 276 -11.68 2.99 3.09
C LEU A 276 -10.80 4.24 2.99
N ASN A 277 -11.34 5.41 3.30
CA ASN A 277 -10.60 6.66 3.28
C ASN A 277 -9.39 6.59 4.23
N THR A 278 -8.19 7.00 3.80
CA THR A 278 -7.00 6.89 4.65
C THR A 278 -6.18 8.17 4.73
N ALA A 279 -5.78 8.76 3.62
CA ALA A 279 -4.80 9.84 3.62
C ALA A 279 -5.10 10.89 2.57
N ILE A 280 -4.43 12.03 2.70
CA ILE A 280 -4.41 13.11 1.71
C ILE A 280 -2.98 13.43 1.30
N PHE A 281 -2.79 13.82 0.04
CA PHE A 281 -1.55 14.44 -0.39
C PHE A 281 -1.64 15.95 -0.13
N SER A 282 -1.10 16.39 1.01
CA SER A 282 -1.23 17.80 1.42
C SER A 282 -0.01 18.26 2.20
N ARG A 283 0.49 19.47 1.88
CA ARG A 283 1.52 20.16 2.67
C ARG A 283 0.94 20.97 3.82
N SER A 284 -0.34 21.34 3.73
CA SER A 284 -1.04 22.16 4.74
C SER A 284 -1.88 21.36 5.72
N GLY A 285 -2.02 20.05 5.53
CA GLY A 285 -2.90 19.20 6.33
C GLY A 285 -4.39 19.27 5.97
N SER A 286 -4.76 20.07 4.94
CA SER A 286 -6.13 20.17 4.44
C SER A 286 -6.23 19.55 3.04
N SER A 287 -7.43 19.12 2.61
CA SER A 287 -7.65 18.57 1.29
C SER A 287 -7.21 19.54 0.18
N SER A 288 -6.37 19.04 -0.73
CA SER A 288 -5.94 19.74 -1.94
C SER A 288 -6.61 19.18 -3.21
N GLY A 289 -7.70 18.41 -3.08
CA GLY A 289 -8.33 17.69 -4.19
C GLY A 289 -7.61 16.38 -4.56
N ILE A 290 -6.72 15.89 -3.67
CA ILE A 290 -6.05 14.60 -3.83
C ILE A 290 -6.23 13.81 -2.53
N GLY A 291 -7.21 12.92 -2.53
CA GLY A 291 -7.48 11.98 -1.45
C GLY A 291 -7.18 10.55 -1.89
N PHE A 292 -6.90 9.68 -0.91
CA PHE A 292 -6.59 8.28 -1.12
C PHE A 292 -7.51 7.40 -0.27
N ALA A 293 -7.96 6.29 -0.86
CA ALA A 293 -8.71 5.26 -0.17
C ALA A 293 -8.08 3.88 -0.43
N ILE A 294 -8.10 3.03 0.59
CA ILE A 294 -7.66 1.63 0.52
C ILE A 294 -8.78 0.83 -0.16
N PRO A 295 -8.51 0.08 -1.25
CA PRO A 295 -9.55 -0.65 -1.99
C PRO A 295 -10.32 -1.68 -1.15
N ALA A 296 -11.60 -1.87 -1.47
CA ALA A 296 -12.49 -2.81 -0.80
C ALA A 296 -11.97 -4.26 -0.77
N ALA A 297 -11.27 -4.71 -1.81
CA ALA A 297 -10.65 -6.03 -1.84
C ALA A 297 -9.61 -6.24 -0.71
N MET A 298 -8.81 -5.21 -0.38
CA MET A 298 -7.89 -5.26 0.77
C MET A 298 -8.65 -5.25 2.08
N VAL A 299 -9.67 -4.40 2.21
CA VAL A 299 -10.55 -4.35 3.40
C VAL A 299 -11.14 -5.73 3.67
N LYS A 300 -11.72 -6.37 2.65
CA LYS A 300 -12.31 -7.71 2.74
C LYS A 300 -11.31 -8.75 3.24
N GLN A 301 -10.10 -8.76 2.69
CA GLN A 301 -9.06 -9.72 3.07
C GLN A 301 -8.65 -9.58 4.54
N VAL A 302 -8.52 -8.33 5.03
CA VAL A 302 -8.18 -8.06 6.43
C VAL A 302 -9.33 -8.49 7.36
N VAL A 303 -10.58 -8.19 6.99
CA VAL A 303 -11.77 -8.62 7.72
C VAL A 303 -11.88 -10.14 7.77
N GLU A 304 -11.72 -10.85 6.64
CA GLU A 304 -11.75 -12.32 6.58
C GLU A 304 -10.64 -12.94 7.45
N SER A 305 -9.45 -12.33 7.48
CA SER A 305 -8.35 -12.78 8.34
C SER A 305 -8.67 -12.62 9.83
N ALA A 306 -9.24 -11.47 10.22
CA ALA A 306 -9.63 -11.19 11.60
C ALA A 306 -10.74 -12.13 12.11
N ILE A 307 -11.77 -12.34 11.31
CA ILE A 307 -12.90 -13.24 11.64
C ILE A 307 -12.42 -14.70 11.73
N GLY A 308 -11.44 -15.08 10.91
CA GLY A 308 -10.79 -16.40 10.96
C GLY A 308 -9.90 -16.60 12.20
N GLY A 309 -9.90 -15.67 13.16
CA GLY A 309 -9.13 -15.75 14.42
C GLY A 309 -7.62 -15.63 14.24
N ARG A 310 -7.16 -15.02 13.15
CA ARG A 310 -5.75 -14.85 12.85
C ARG A 310 -5.22 -13.54 13.44
N SER A 311 -4.01 -13.57 13.95
CA SER A 311 -3.32 -12.37 14.47
C SER A 311 -2.64 -11.54 13.39
N THR A 312 -2.53 -12.08 12.17
CA THR A 312 -1.88 -11.43 11.00
C THR A 312 -2.69 -11.68 9.74
N VAL A 313 -2.60 -10.76 8.79
CA VAL A 313 -3.25 -10.90 7.48
C VAL A 313 -2.53 -11.95 6.66
N VAL A 314 -3.30 -12.87 6.09
CA VAL A 314 -2.77 -13.91 5.21
C VAL A 314 -2.78 -13.40 3.78
N ARG A 315 -1.58 -13.22 3.22
CA ARG A 315 -1.39 -12.74 1.84
C ARG A 315 -0.69 -13.79 1.01
N PRO A 316 -1.25 -14.18 -0.13
CA PRO A 316 -0.49 -14.92 -1.13
C PRO A 316 0.71 -14.10 -1.61
N TRP A 317 1.74 -14.81 -2.02
CA TRP A 317 2.99 -14.23 -2.44
C TRP A 317 3.45 -14.86 -3.76
N LEU A 318 3.85 -14.05 -4.71
CA LEU A 318 4.36 -14.54 -5.99
C LEU A 318 5.73 -15.22 -5.82
N GLY A 319 6.55 -14.69 -4.94
CA GLY A 319 7.91 -15.19 -4.75
C GLY A 319 8.88 -14.76 -5.85
N ALA A 320 8.65 -13.61 -6.44
CA ALA A 320 9.52 -12.97 -7.40
C ALA A 320 9.98 -11.62 -6.84
N LYS A 321 11.28 -11.33 -6.97
CA LYS A 321 11.83 -10.00 -6.77
C LYS A 321 11.73 -9.24 -8.07
N MET A 322 11.16 -8.06 -8.03
CA MET A 322 10.79 -7.33 -9.22
C MET A 322 11.39 -5.94 -9.22
N GLN A 323 11.50 -5.35 -10.40
CA GLN A 323 11.88 -3.96 -10.56
C GLN A 323 11.08 -3.31 -11.69
N PRO A 324 10.68 -2.03 -11.54
CA PRO A 324 9.97 -1.32 -12.59
C PRO A 324 10.89 -1.12 -13.80
N VAL A 325 10.30 -1.09 -14.99
CA VAL A 325 11.04 -0.84 -16.22
C VAL A 325 11.30 0.65 -16.37
N THR A 326 12.56 1.06 -16.23
CA THR A 326 12.99 2.43 -16.53
C THR A 326 13.11 2.65 -18.05
N ARG A 327 13.30 3.91 -18.47
CA ARG A 327 13.50 4.25 -19.89
C ARG A 327 14.74 3.56 -20.47
N GLU A 328 15.80 3.43 -19.68
CA GLU A 328 17.05 2.76 -20.08
C GLU A 328 16.83 1.26 -20.26
N LEU A 329 16.12 0.62 -19.31
CA LEU A 329 15.75 -0.79 -19.40
C LEU A 329 14.83 -1.05 -20.60
N ALA A 330 13.85 -0.18 -20.85
CA ALA A 330 12.94 -0.29 -21.99
C ALA A 330 13.72 -0.35 -23.31
N LYS A 331 14.70 0.53 -23.50
CA LYS A 331 15.57 0.52 -24.71
C LYS A 331 16.34 -0.81 -24.82
N GLY A 332 16.91 -1.32 -23.71
CA GLY A 332 17.63 -2.59 -23.69
C GLY A 332 16.73 -3.80 -23.99
N LEU A 333 15.45 -3.73 -23.63
CA LEU A 333 14.44 -4.77 -23.86
C LEU A 333 13.71 -4.62 -25.21
N GLY A 334 14.06 -3.61 -26.03
CA GLY A 334 13.40 -3.34 -27.31
C GLY A 334 11.93 -2.92 -27.16
N LEU A 335 11.61 -2.16 -26.10
CA LEU A 335 10.29 -1.61 -25.85
C LEU A 335 10.22 -0.15 -26.36
N ASP A 336 9.09 0.24 -26.91
CA ASP A 336 8.84 1.61 -27.38
C ASP A 336 8.70 2.59 -26.23
N ARG A 337 8.26 2.11 -25.06
CA ARG A 337 8.04 2.88 -23.83
C ARG A 337 8.31 2.05 -22.58
N PRO A 338 8.59 2.67 -21.43
CA PRO A 338 8.61 1.99 -20.16
C PRO A 338 7.23 1.37 -19.86
N GLU A 339 7.16 0.05 -19.76
CA GLU A 339 5.95 -0.68 -19.40
C GLU A 339 6.33 -1.99 -18.72
N GLY A 340 5.48 -2.43 -17.79
CA GLY A 340 5.65 -3.70 -17.12
C GLY A 340 6.66 -3.70 -15.98
N VAL A 341 6.87 -4.88 -15.43
CA VAL A 341 7.73 -5.15 -14.28
C VAL A 341 8.67 -6.31 -14.60
N LEU A 342 9.97 -6.09 -14.48
CA LEU A 342 10.99 -7.09 -14.79
C LEU A 342 11.26 -7.98 -13.57
N ILE A 343 11.25 -9.31 -13.74
CA ILE A 343 11.64 -10.26 -12.71
C ILE A 343 13.17 -10.27 -12.60
N ALA A 344 13.67 -9.87 -11.42
CA ALA A 344 15.10 -9.80 -11.11
C ALA A 344 15.61 -11.04 -10.34
N ASP A 345 14.77 -11.68 -9.52
CA ASP A 345 15.08 -12.92 -8.79
C ASP A 345 13.80 -13.69 -8.49
N ILE A 346 13.91 -15.02 -8.32
CA ILE A 346 12.79 -15.90 -7.99
C ILE A 346 13.18 -16.75 -6.78
N PHE A 347 12.28 -16.78 -5.80
CA PHE A 347 12.48 -17.62 -4.62
C PHE A 347 12.17 -19.08 -4.94
N PRO A 348 13.12 -20.01 -4.72
CA PRO A 348 12.92 -21.42 -5.01
C PRO A 348 11.73 -22.01 -4.25
N GLY A 349 10.89 -22.76 -4.95
CA GLY A 349 9.67 -23.38 -4.39
C GLY A 349 8.49 -22.44 -4.16
N ALA A 350 8.60 -21.15 -4.48
CA ALA A 350 7.51 -20.20 -4.44
C ALA A 350 6.54 -20.36 -5.63
N ALA A 351 5.48 -19.57 -5.67
CA ALA A 351 4.45 -19.66 -6.71
C ALA A 351 5.01 -19.38 -8.12
N ALA A 352 5.88 -18.38 -8.25
CA ALA A 352 6.54 -18.04 -9.53
C ALA A 352 7.41 -19.18 -10.06
N ASP A 353 8.26 -19.76 -9.20
CA ASP A 353 9.13 -20.88 -9.56
C ASP A 353 8.32 -22.11 -10.01
N LYS A 354 7.31 -22.49 -9.23
CA LYS A 354 6.43 -23.63 -9.57
C LYS A 354 5.65 -23.45 -10.86
N ALA A 355 5.35 -22.20 -11.23
CA ALA A 355 4.63 -21.88 -12.45
C ALA A 355 5.55 -21.76 -13.68
N GLY A 356 6.87 -21.81 -13.51
CA GLY A 356 7.84 -21.68 -14.59
C GLY A 356 8.04 -20.24 -15.07
N LEU A 357 7.84 -19.26 -14.19
CA LEU A 357 8.36 -17.91 -14.40
C LEU A 357 9.88 -17.93 -14.28
N GLU A 358 10.58 -17.08 -15.02
CA GLU A 358 12.03 -17.03 -15.07
C GLU A 358 12.56 -15.61 -14.81
N VAL A 359 13.78 -15.52 -14.32
CA VAL A 359 14.50 -14.24 -14.22
C VAL A 359 14.66 -13.67 -15.64
N GLY A 360 14.31 -12.40 -15.82
CA GLY A 360 14.28 -11.75 -17.13
C GLY A 360 12.90 -11.72 -17.80
N ASP A 361 11.89 -12.39 -17.23
CA ASP A 361 10.50 -12.23 -17.69
C ASP A 361 10.01 -10.81 -17.39
N LEU A 362 9.35 -10.20 -18.36
CA LEU A 362 8.68 -8.92 -18.22
C LEU A 362 7.18 -9.15 -17.99
N ILE A 363 6.71 -8.93 -16.79
CA ILE A 363 5.28 -9.00 -16.45
C ILE A 363 4.59 -7.74 -17.01
N LEU A 364 3.59 -7.91 -17.87
CA LEU A 364 2.84 -6.82 -18.49
C LEU A 364 1.45 -6.65 -17.87
N ALA A 365 0.78 -7.76 -17.55
CA ALA A 365 -0.55 -7.72 -16.99
C ALA A 365 -0.84 -8.97 -16.13
N ILE A 366 -1.78 -8.83 -15.21
CA ILE A 366 -2.35 -9.93 -14.41
C ILE A 366 -3.87 -9.89 -14.60
N ASP A 367 -4.44 -11.00 -15.12
CA ASP A 367 -5.86 -11.12 -15.49
C ASP A 367 -6.37 -9.99 -16.38
N GLY A 368 -5.56 -9.63 -17.38
CA GLY A 368 -5.87 -8.56 -18.33
C GLY A 368 -5.65 -7.14 -17.80
N GLN A 369 -5.29 -6.99 -16.54
CA GLN A 369 -5.04 -5.68 -15.93
C GLN A 369 -3.54 -5.36 -15.94
N ALA A 370 -3.14 -4.27 -16.60
CA ALA A 370 -1.75 -3.86 -16.71
C ALA A 370 -1.10 -3.61 -15.34
N VAL A 371 0.19 -3.93 -15.25
CA VAL A 371 1.03 -3.66 -14.08
C VAL A 371 2.31 -2.96 -14.51
N ASN A 372 2.75 -1.94 -13.77
CA ASN A 372 3.93 -1.14 -14.11
C ASN A 372 4.93 -1.02 -12.95
N ASP A 373 4.59 -1.55 -11.78
CA ASP A 373 5.42 -1.57 -10.59
C ASP A 373 5.16 -2.81 -9.73
N GLU A 374 6.07 -3.05 -8.79
CA GLU A 374 6.00 -4.20 -7.88
C GLU A 374 4.75 -4.16 -6.97
N ALA A 375 4.35 -2.98 -6.52
CA ALA A 375 3.21 -2.85 -5.62
C ALA A 375 1.90 -3.25 -6.32
N ALA A 376 1.74 -2.93 -7.62
CA ALA A 376 0.60 -3.37 -8.41
C ALA A 376 0.56 -4.90 -8.56
N VAL A 377 1.72 -5.55 -8.77
CA VAL A 377 1.79 -7.02 -8.79
C VAL A 377 1.44 -7.61 -7.43
N ASN A 378 2.05 -7.08 -6.35
CA ASN A 378 1.81 -7.54 -4.99
C ASN A 378 0.35 -7.38 -4.57
N TYR A 379 -0.31 -6.27 -4.93
CA TYR A 379 -1.74 -6.08 -4.70
C TYR A 379 -2.58 -7.14 -5.42
N ARG A 380 -2.38 -7.33 -6.74
CA ARG A 380 -3.19 -8.25 -7.54
C ARG A 380 -3.01 -9.71 -7.16
N ILE A 381 -1.83 -10.08 -6.67
CA ILE A 381 -1.56 -11.41 -6.13
C ILE A 381 -2.04 -11.50 -4.68
N GLY A 382 -1.69 -10.51 -3.86
CA GLY A 382 -1.92 -10.52 -2.42
C GLY A 382 -3.38 -10.47 -1.99
N THR A 383 -4.28 -9.90 -2.82
CA THR A 383 -5.72 -9.83 -2.55
C THR A 383 -6.50 -11.09 -2.96
N ARG A 384 -5.84 -12.09 -3.58
CA ARG A 384 -6.45 -13.37 -3.94
C ARG A 384 -6.52 -14.32 -2.77
N LYS A 385 -7.32 -15.38 -2.94
CA LYS A 385 -7.32 -16.50 -1.99
C LYS A 385 -6.15 -17.43 -2.32
N PRO A 386 -5.47 -17.99 -1.31
CA PRO A 386 -4.48 -19.03 -1.55
C PRO A 386 -5.13 -20.22 -2.30
N GLY A 387 -4.51 -20.63 -3.40
CA GLY A 387 -5.02 -21.69 -4.28
C GLY A 387 -5.71 -21.20 -5.55
N ASP A 388 -6.10 -19.92 -5.63
CA ASP A 388 -6.61 -19.31 -6.85
C ASP A 388 -5.54 -19.32 -7.96
N THR A 389 -5.97 -19.20 -9.21
CA THR A 389 -5.09 -19.11 -10.36
C THR A 389 -5.12 -17.70 -10.93
N ALA A 390 -3.95 -17.07 -11.06
CA ALA A 390 -3.74 -15.81 -11.73
C ALA A 390 -3.18 -16.03 -13.15
N GLN A 391 -3.74 -15.37 -14.16
CA GLN A 391 -3.22 -15.39 -15.53
C GLN A 391 -2.21 -14.24 -15.70
N ILE A 392 -0.93 -14.57 -15.68
CA ILE A 392 0.15 -13.57 -15.80
C ILE A 392 0.60 -13.49 -17.26
N GLN A 393 0.39 -12.32 -17.86
CA GLN A 393 0.87 -12.03 -19.22
C GLN A 393 2.30 -11.52 -19.13
N ILE A 394 3.22 -12.21 -19.77
CA ILE A 394 4.64 -11.87 -19.79
C ILE A 394 5.16 -11.71 -21.22
N ARG A 395 6.31 -11.03 -21.32
CA ARG A 395 7.18 -11.10 -22.51
C ARG A 395 8.48 -11.79 -22.11
N ARG A 396 8.81 -12.90 -22.77
CA ARG A 396 10.06 -13.66 -22.60
C ARG A 396 10.79 -13.73 -23.93
N ASN A 397 12.01 -13.23 -24.00
CA ASN A 397 12.81 -13.21 -25.23
C ASN A 397 12.05 -12.61 -26.43
N GLY A 398 11.36 -11.49 -26.23
CA GLY A 398 10.56 -10.81 -27.26
C GLY A 398 9.18 -11.43 -27.53
N SER A 399 8.90 -12.64 -27.07
CA SER A 399 7.63 -13.36 -27.32
C SER A 399 6.65 -13.18 -26.17
N ALA A 400 5.39 -12.86 -26.49
CA ALA A 400 4.31 -12.78 -25.51
C ALA A 400 3.86 -14.19 -25.09
N LYS A 401 3.66 -14.39 -23.79
CA LYS A 401 3.16 -15.64 -23.19
C LYS A 401 2.18 -15.32 -22.07
N THR A 402 1.25 -16.24 -21.83
CA THR A 402 0.41 -16.20 -20.63
C THR A 402 0.73 -17.42 -19.78
N ILE A 403 1.06 -17.19 -18.50
CA ILE A 403 1.40 -18.23 -17.55
C ILE A 403 0.34 -18.25 -16.45
N ALA A 404 -0.26 -19.41 -16.24
CA ALA A 404 -1.20 -19.64 -15.16
C ALA A 404 -0.42 -19.92 -13.86
N VAL A 405 -0.50 -19.00 -12.91
CA VAL A 405 0.20 -19.10 -11.62
C VAL A 405 -0.82 -19.43 -10.54
N ARG A 406 -0.69 -20.60 -9.91
CA ARG A 406 -1.44 -20.91 -8.71
C ARG A 406 -0.86 -20.18 -7.52
N VAL A 407 -1.58 -19.16 -7.03
CA VAL A 407 -1.08 -18.34 -5.92
C VAL A 407 -1.02 -19.14 -4.63
N ALA A 408 0.05 -18.94 -3.86
CA ALA A 408 0.31 -19.68 -2.64
C ALA A 408 0.83 -18.74 -1.54
N LEU A 409 0.72 -19.18 -0.30
CA LEU A 409 1.37 -18.49 0.81
C LEU A 409 2.90 -18.55 0.66
N PRO A 410 3.61 -17.57 1.23
CA PRO A 410 5.07 -17.64 1.31
C PRO A 410 5.50 -18.95 1.96
N PRO A 411 6.56 -19.61 1.46
CA PRO A 411 7.04 -20.85 2.05
C PRO A 411 7.39 -20.68 3.54
N SER A 412 6.97 -21.67 4.35
CA SER A 412 7.29 -21.76 5.76
C SER A 412 7.90 -23.14 6.01
N ASP A 413 9.16 -23.27 5.63
CA ASP A 413 9.94 -24.51 5.77
C ASP A 413 10.37 -24.80 7.20
N ARG A 414 10.20 -23.83 8.11
CA ARG A 414 10.48 -23.94 9.55
C ARG A 414 9.38 -23.32 10.40
N ALA A 415 9.12 -23.94 11.55
CA ALA A 415 8.30 -23.31 12.58
C ALA A 415 8.93 -21.97 13.00
N PRO A 416 8.14 -20.92 13.24
CA PRO A 416 8.67 -19.62 13.68
C PRO A 416 9.50 -19.71 14.95
N ASP A 417 9.15 -20.62 15.89
CA ASP A 417 9.84 -20.85 17.17
C ASP A 417 10.25 -19.54 17.86
N GLU A 418 9.23 -18.74 18.23
CA GLU A 418 9.45 -17.47 18.92
C GLU A 418 10.00 -17.72 20.33
N ARG A 419 11.14 -17.08 20.66
CA ARG A 419 11.79 -17.20 21.96
C ARG A 419 12.13 -15.83 22.53
N VAL A 420 11.88 -15.66 23.83
CA VAL A 420 12.43 -14.54 24.59
C VAL A 420 13.77 -14.98 25.17
N LEU A 421 14.81 -14.25 24.83
CA LEU A 421 16.16 -14.53 25.32
C LEU A 421 16.36 -13.86 26.68
N SER A 422 16.90 -14.64 27.65
CA SER A 422 17.21 -14.14 28.98
C SER A 422 18.54 -14.73 29.47
N GLY A 423 19.32 -13.94 30.19
CA GLY A 423 20.61 -14.40 30.78
C GLY A 423 21.73 -13.37 30.65
N ARG A 424 22.96 -13.78 31.05
CA ARG A 424 24.16 -12.92 30.98
C ARG A 424 24.78 -12.92 29.60
N HIS A 425 24.10 -12.29 28.64
CA HIS A 425 24.57 -12.13 27.27
C HIS A 425 24.00 -10.84 26.66
N PRO A 426 24.58 -10.30 25.57
CA PRO A 426 24.17 -9.01 24.99
C PRO A 426 22.73 -8.96 24.44
N LEU A 427 22.12 -10.13 24.22
CA LEU A 427 20.75 -10.25 23.70
C LEU A 427 19.72 -10.51 24.81
N ASP A 428 20.02 -10.19 26.06
CA ASP A 428 19.05 -10.28 27.15
C ASP A 428 17.86 -9.35 26.92
N GLY A 429 16.63 -9.88 27.08
CA GLY A 429 15.37 -9.14 26.85
C GLY A 429 14.96 -8.99 25.38
N VAL A 430 15.58 -9.76 24.46
CA VAL A 430 15.24 -9.79 23.05
C VAL A 430 14.30 -10.95 22.74
N SER A 431 13.23 -10.68 21.98
CA SER A 431 12.42 -11.73 21.34
C SER A 431 12.94 -12.01 19.95
N VAL A 432 13.11 -13.28 19.63
CA VAL A 432 13.66 -13.73 18.34
C VAL A 432 12.77 -14.79 17.72
N VAL A 433 12.88 -14.94 16.40
CA VAL A 433 12.11 -15.92 15.62
C VAL A 433 12.98 -16.53 14.52
N ASN A 434 12.72 -17.79 14.15
CA ASN A 434 13.30 -18.38 12.95
C ASN A 434 12.81 -17.64 11.71
N LEU A 435 13.74 -17.18 10.87
CA LEU A 435 13.40 -16.53 9.62
C LEU A 435 12.96 -17.56 8.57
N SER A 436 11.84 -17.27 7.94
CA SER A 436 11.34 -17.90 6.72
C SER A 436 10.72 -16.82 5.84
N PRO A 437 10.44 -17.06 4.55
CA PRO A 437 9.71 -16.09 3.73
C PRO A 437 8.38 -15.66 4.34
N ALA A 438 7.65 -16.58 4.95
CA ALA A 438 6.39 -16.28 5.62
C ALA A 438 6.57 -15.35 6.83
N VAL A 439 7.62 -15.54 7.62
CA VAL A 439 7.96 -14.68 8.76
C VAL A 439 8.46 -13.31 8.28
N ALA A 440 9.34 -13.28 7.29
CA ALA A 440 9.83 -12.03 6.71
C ALA A 440 8.67 -11.19 6.18
N GLU A 441 7.79 -11.81 5.40
CA GLU A 441 6.59 -11.17 4.86
C GLU A 441 5.68 -10.61 5.97
N SER A 442 5.43 -11.39 7.03
CA SER A 442 4.57 -10.95 8.15
C SER A 442 5.15 -9.77 8.94
N LEU A 443 6.48 -9.61 8.94
CA LEU A 443 7.19 -8.55 9.65
C LEU A 443 7.57 -7.35 8.76
N GLY A 444 7.22 -7.37 7.47
CA GLY A 444 7.59 -6.33 6.50
C GLY A 444 9.07 -6.33 6.12
N ALA A 445 9.76 -7.46 6.29
CA ALA A 445 11.14 -7.63 5.87
C ALA A 445 11.21 -8.24 4.46
N ASP A 446 12.30 -7.95 3.72
CA ASP A 446 12.52 -8.53 2.40
C ASP A 446 12.82 -10.05 2.50
N PRO A 447 11.94 -10.93 1.98
CA PRO A 447 12.15 -12.38 2.03
C PRO A 447 13.43 -12.84 1.30
N PHE A 448 13.95 -12.04 0.36
CA PHE A 448 15.16 -12.36 -0.43
C PHE A 448 16.45 -12.04 0.28
N LEU A 449 16.47 -11.13 1.26
CA LEU A 449 17.67 -10.73 1.99
C LEU A 449 18.24 -11.87 2.85
N ALA A 450 17.38 -12.80 3.29
CA ALA A 450 17.85 -13.93 4.10
C ALA A 450 16.95 -15.16 3.94
N LYS A 451 17.47 -16.14 3.26
CA LYS A 451 16.79 -17.45 3.12
C LYS A 451 16.69 -18.20 4.46
N GLN A 452 17.60 -17.93 5.43
CA GLN A 452 17.64 -18.56 6.74
C GLN A 452 18.30 -17.63 7.78
N GLY A 453 17.98 -17.81 9.07
CA GLY A 453 18.59 -17.07 10.16
C GLY A 453 17.62 -16.84 11.31
N VAL A 454 18.02 -15.99 12.24
CA VAL A 454 17.23 -15.62 13.41
C VAL A 454 16.99 -14.10 13.38
N MET A 455 15.72 -13.67 13.40
CA MET A 455 15.36 -12.27 13.35
C MET A 455 14.92 -11.78 14.73
N ILE A 456 15.31 -10.56 15.08
CA ILE A 456 14.84 -9.85 16.26
C ILE A 456 13.44 -9.27 15.99
N THR A 457 12.45 -9.68 16.78
CA THR A 457 11.05 -9.22 16.65
C THR A 457 10.68 -8.13 17.64
N LYS A 458 11.21 -8.23 18.88
CA LYS A 458 10.97 -7.24 19.96
C LYS A 458 12.23 -7.08 20.80
N ILE A 459 12.39 -5.90 21.39
CA ILE A 459 13.49 -5.58 22.32
C ILE A 459 12.86 -4.88 23.51
N SER A 460 13.11 -5.38 24.72
CA SER A 460 12.70 -4.70 25.94
C SER A 460 13.50 -3.40 26.10
N PRO A 461 12.85 -2.23 26.22
CA PRO A 461 13.58 -0.95 26.32
C PRO A 461 14.52 -0.84 27.51
N GLN A 462 14.26 -1.61 28.57
CA GLN A 462 15.05 -1.60 29.82
C GLN A 462 16.13 -2.69 29.85
N SER A 463 16.22 -3.50 28.80
CA SER A 463 17.21 -4.57 28.69
C SER A 463 18.58 -4.04 28.24
N TYR A 464 19.63 -4.84 28.44
CA TYR A 464 20.95 -4.54 27.93
C TYR A 464 20.93 -4.33 26.39
N ALA A 465 20.20 -5.18 25.69
CA ALA A 465 20.05 -5.08 24.23
C ALA A 465 19.41 -3.76 23.78
N GLY A 466 18.47 -3.21 24.55
CA GLY A 466 17.84 -1.91 24.27
C GLY A 466 18.84 -0.77 24.31
N GLY A 467 19.81 -0.82 25.25
CA GLY A 467 20.91 0.18 25.34
C GLY A 467 22.06 -0.08 24.37
N ALA A 468 22.20 -1.29 23.86
CA ALA A 468 23.32 -1.71 23.00
C ALA A 468 23.12 -1.41 21.51
N GLY A 469 21.97 -0.83 21.12
CA GLY A 469 21.72 -0.38 19.74
C GLY A 469 21.19 -1.47 18.80
N PHE A 470 20.74 -2.61 19.31
CA PHE A 470 19.99 -3.58 18.50
C PHE A 470 18.66 -3.00 18.07
N GLN A 471 18.14 -3.47 16.93
CA GLN A 471 16.89 -3.00 16.34
C GLN A 471 15.99 -4.19 15.97
N ARG A 472 14.68 -3.95 15.97
CA ARG A 472 13.72 -4.87 15.35
C ARG A 472 14.09 -5.06 13.87
N GLY A 473 14.09 -6.30 13.38
CA GLY A 473 14.48 -6.62 12.02
C GLY A 473 15.95 -6.98 11.84
N ASP A 474 16.80 -6.82 12.88
CA ASP A 474 18.18 -7.30 12.83
C ASP A 474 18.20 -8.83 12.69
N LEU A 475 19.02 -9.33 11.77
CA LEU A 475 19.25 -10.76 11.59
C LEU A 475 20.55 -11.16 12.30
N ILE A 476 20.44 -12.04 13.26
CA ILE A 476 21.61 -12.57 14.00
C ILE A 476 22.27 -13.62 13.11
N ARG A 477 23.53 -13.37 12.69
CA ARG A 477 24.29 -14.22 11.79
C ARG A 477 25.33 -15.06 12.48
N GLN A 478 26.03 -14.47 13.44
CA GLN A 478 27.09 -15.19 14.19
C GLN A 478 27.10 -14.73 15.64
N VAL A 479 27.45 -15.67 16.55
CA VAL A 479 27.73 -15.43 17.95
C VAL A 479 29.04 -16.16 18.27
N ASN A 480 30.07 -15.41 18.70
CA ASN A 480 31.42 -15.93 19.04
C ASN A 480 32.03 -16.82 17.92
N GLY A 481 31.83 -16.41 16.64
CA GLY A 481 32.31 -17.15 15.47
C GLY A 481 31.41 -18.31 15.03
N GLN A 482 30.42 -18.70 15.83
CA GLN A 482 29.47 -19.75 15.47
C GLN A 482 28.36 -19.17 14.59
N THR A 483 28.11 -19.75 13.41
CA THR A 483 27.01 -19.38 12.52
C THR A 483 25.68 -19.76 13.14
N ILE A 484 24.73 -18.82 13.13
CA ILE A 484 23.39 -18.99 13.67
C ILE A 484 22.41 -19.14 12.50
N SER A 485 21.79 -20.30 12.40
CA SER A 485 20.78 -20.62 11.39
C SER A 485 19.38 -20.83 11.98
N SER A 486 19.28 -21.04 13.30
CA SER A 486 18.02 -21.24 14.00
C SER A 486 18.04 -20.65 15.41
N THR A 487 16.84 -20.42 15.98
CA THR A 487 16.66 -20.02 17.39
C THR A 487 17.25 -21.04 18.35
N ALA A 488 17.25 -22.33 17.98
CA ALA A 488 17.87 -23.39 18.75
C ALA A 488 19.42 -23.28 18.75
N ASP A 489 20.02 -22.94 17.60
CA ASP A 489 21.46 -22.68 17.51
C ASP A 489 21.86 -21.48 18.36
N LEU A 490 21.06 -20.40 18.26
CA LEU A 490 21.26 -19.18 19.05
C LEU A 490 21.18 -19.48 20.54
N ALA A 491 20.15 -20.20 20.99
CA ALA A 491 20.02 -20.59 22.39
C ALA A 491 21.23 -21.39 22.90
N ARG A 492 21.71 -22.34 22.12
CA ARG A 492 22.93 -23.12 22.47
C ARG A 492 24.19 -22.25 22.54
N ALA A 493 24.36 -21.34 21.57
CA ALA A 493 25.52 -20.44 21.54
C ALA A 493 25.54 -19.49 22.75
N LEU A 494 24.36 -19.06 23.23
CA LEU A 494 24.20 -18.15 24.37
C LEU A 494 24.34 -18.87 25.74
N GLN A 495 24.18 -20.20 25.79
CA GLN A 495 24.39 -20.98 27.02
C GLN A 495 25.87 -21.07 27.44
N THR A 496 26.79 -20.87 26.52
CA THR A 496 28.22 -20.91 26.83
C THR A 496 28.63 -19.60 27.50
N PRO A 497 29.01 -19.60 28.80
CA PRO A 497 29.40 -18.39 29.48
C PRO A 497 30.60 -17.72 28.82
N SER A 498 30.49 -16.41 28.57
CA SER A 498 31.60 -15.63 28.03
C SER A 498 31.61 -14.24 28.67
N ARG A 499 32.82 -13.70 28.91
CA ARG A 499 33.00 -12.30 29.32
C ARG A 499 33.05 -11.35 28.12
N VAL A 500 33.36 -11.89 26.95
CA VAL A 500 33.47 -11.13 25.69
C VAL A 500 32.62 -11.84 24.65
N TRP A 501 31.69 -11.11 24.11
CA TRP A 501 30.76 -11.60 23.10
C TRP A 501 31.03 -10.91 21.78
N ASN A 502 31.31 -11.66 20.73
CA ASN A 502 31.40 -11.16 19.36
C ASN A 502 30.15 -11.53 18.62
N LEU A 503 29.37 -10.53 18.23
CA LEU A 503 28.14 -10.72 17.46
C LEU A 503 28.27 -10.11 16.07
N SER A 504 27.80 -10.85 15.08
CA SER A 504 27.61 -10.33 13.73
C SER A 504 26.11 -10.37 13.39
N ILE A 505 25.57 -9.20 13.07
CA ILE A 505 24.17 -9.04 12.66
C ILE A 505 24.12 -8.48 11.24
N GLN A 506 23.01 -8.73 10.55
CA GLN A 506 22.72 -8.11 9.27
C GLN A 506 21.54 -7.16 9.45
N ARG A 507 21.71 -5.88 9.05
CA ARG A 507 20.70 -4.83 9.10
C ARG A 507 20.62 -4.16 7.73
N GLY A 508 19.45 -4.13 7.10
CA GLY A 508 19.28 -3.50 5.79
C GLY A 508 20.24 -4.02 4.70
N GLY A 509 20.59 -5.32 4.74
CA GLY A 509 21.56 -5.92 3.83
C GLY A 509 23.03 -5.77 4.24
N GLN A 510 23.38 -4.89 5.18
CA GLN A 510 24.75 -4.65 5.63
C GLN A 510 25.12 -5.54 6.83
N MET A 511 26.34 -6.06 6.85
CA MET A 511 26.88 -6.80 7.99
C MET A 511 27.48 -5.84 9.01
N ILE A 512 27.04 -5.95 10.25
CA ILE A 512 27.54 -5.17 11.39
C ILE A 512 28.10 -6.16 12.41
N SER A 513 29.37 -5.99 12.78
CA SER A 513 30.02 -6.79 13.81
C SER A 513 30.37 -5.92 15.00
N ALA A 514 30.02 -6.39 16.19
CA ALA A 514 30.31 -5.69 17.44
C ALA A 514 30.78 -6.63 18.52
N GLN A 515 31.62 -6.11 19.42
CA GLN A 515 32.12 -6.81 20.59
C GLN A 515 31.52 -6.20 21.87
N PHE A 516 30.95 -7.05 22.70
CA PHE A 516 30.34 -6.66 23.99
C PHE A 516 31.10 -7.30 25.15
N ARG A 517 31.30 -6.57 26.24
CA ARG A 517 31.89 -7.05 27.50
C ARG A 517 30.82 -6.95 28.59
N LEU A 518 30.54 -8.08 29.25
CA LEU A 518 29.55 -8.22 30.32
C LEU A 518 30.17 -8.72 31.62
#